data_84e0556a20f53fdc7675bb6157bf0efd
#
_entry.id   84e0556a20f53fdc7675bb6157bf0efd
#
_cell.length_a   1.000
_cell.length_b   1.000
_cell.length_c   1.000
_cell.angle_alpha   90.00
_cell.angle_beta   90.00
_cell.angle_gamma   90.00
#
_symmetry.space_group_name_H-M   'P 1'
#
loop_
_entity.id
_entity.type
_entity.pdbx_description
1 polymer ?
#
loop_
_entity_poly.entity_id
_entity_poly.type
_entity_poly.pdbx_seq_one_letter_code
_entity_poly.pdbx_strand_id
1 'polypeptide(L)'
;MKTIVAPVDFSDVSTNALAFAAEMAKRASAHLQMVHVIAQDEDEAEAKSKLEAVALGLQKSFGSSLHCGSSVGQGSLVDALQEITDVQQPDVIVMGTKGASGLKRILIGSNTVNVIAKTKLPVLVIPEVARFENFMMKGKNRIVLATDLDALEDEDSLLILKEIALLIIEPKVRVVSVRPKNTDLDYLKRMERSALLSIFNPEIESDRATVFSRDVMAGINFYLNEHRDTGLIAMIARDSGHLIQKHYTREMASHTHLPLLVLHDVKTT
;
A
#
# COMPACT_ATOMS: atom_id res chain seq x y z
N MET A 1 0.40 2.64 -14.03
CA MET A 1 -0.66 3.06 -13.07
C MET A 1 -1.49 4.16 -13.72
N LYS A 2 -2.83 3.98 -13.79
CA LYS A 2 -3.77 4.90 -14.46
C LYS A 2 -4.74 5.55 -13.48
N THR A 3 -5.17 4.82 -12.47
CA THR A 3 -6.16 5.27 -11.50
C THR A 3 -5.77 4.86 -10.08
N ILE A 4 -5.75 5.84 -9.18
CA ILE A 4 -5.52 5.67 -7.75
C ILE A 4 -6.84 5.99 -7.03
N VAL A 5 -7.29 5.11 -6.14
CA VAL A 5 -8.45 5.38 -5.29
C VAL A 5 -8.01 5.74 -3.89
N ALA A 6 -8.56 6.81 -3.34
CA ALA A 6 -8.30 7.26 -1.98
C ALA A 6 -9.61 7.43 -1.18
N PRO A 7 -9.88 6.57 -0.19
CA PRO A 7 -10.94 6.79 0.76
C PRO A 7 -10.69 8.03 1.62
N VAL A 8 -11.72 8.84 1.82
CA VAL A 8 -11.67 10.10 2.58
C VAL A 8 -12.74 10.08 3.67
N ASP A 9 -12.34 10.24 4.93
CA ASP A 9 -13.23 10.42 6.08
C ASP A 9 -13.03 11.77 6.77
N PHE A 10 -12.32 12.68 6.10
CA PHE A 10 -11.97 14.02 6.54
C PHE A 10 -11.12 14.09 7.83
N SER A 11 -10.61 12.95 8.33
CA SER A 11 -9.64 12.93 9.43
C SER A 11 -8.25 13.37 8.94
N ASP A 12 -7.39 13.79 9.89
CA ASP A 12 -5.99 14.16 9.60
C ASP A 12 -5.23 12.98 8.95
N VAL A 13 -5.55 11.76 9.36
CA VAL A 13 -4.92 10.55 8.84
C VAL A 13 -5.34 10.30 7.39
N SER A 14 -6.63 10.43 7.07
CA SER A 14 -7.10 10.31 5.68
C SER A 14 -6.60 11.45 4.81
N THR A 15 -6.52 12.67 5.36
CA THR A 15 -5.95 13.84 4.66
C THR A 15 -4.48 13.62 4.34
N ASN A 16 -3.69 13.04 5.26
CA ASN A 16 -2.30 12.68 5.02
C ASN A 16 -2.18 11.60 3.92
N ALA A 17 -2.99 10.55 3.98
CA ALA A 17 -3.01 9.50 2.94
C ALA A 17 -3.43 10.06 1.57
N LEU A 18 -4.39 10.98 1.55
CA LEU A 18 -4.82 11.66 0.33
C LEU A 18 -3.70 12.52 -0.28
N ALA A 19 -2.87 13.16 0.54
CA ALA A 19 -1.70 13.89 0.05
C ALA A 19 -0.68 12.96 -0.63
N PHE A 20 -0.45 11.76 -0.07
CA PHE A 20 0.35 10.71 -0.73
C PHE A 20 -0.26 10.31 -2.08
N ALA A 21 -1.57 10.03 -2.11
CA ALA A 21 -2.27 9.63 -3.33
C ALA A 21 -2.19 10.72 -4.41
N ALA A 22 -2.37 12.00 -4.03
CA ALA A 22 -2.31 13.13 -4.94
C ALA A 22 -0.91 13.32 -5.56
N GLU A 23 0.14 13.21 -4.76
CA GLU A 23 1.50 13.32 -5.27
C GLU A 23 1.88 12.12 -6.15
N MET A 24 1.46 10.91 -5.78
CA MET A 24 1.62 9.72 -6.62
C MET A 24 0.88 9.88 -7.95
N ALA A 25 -0.37 10.33 -7.91
CA ALA A 25 -1.18 10.56 -9.11
C ALA A 25 -0.54 11.60 -10.04
N LYS A 26 -0.06 12.71 -9.48
CA LYS A 26 0.66 13.75 -10.22
C LYS A 26 1.90 13.19 -10.91
N ARG A 27 2.75 12.44 -10.20
CA ARG A 27 4.00 11.87 -10.75
C ARG A 27 3.74 10.80 -11.80
N ALA A 28 2.71 9.98 -11.59
CA ALA A 28 2.31 8.93 -12.52
C ALA A 28 1.46 9.44 -13.69
N SER A 29 1.03 10.71 -13.68
CA SER A 29 -0.02 11.23 -14.58
C SER A 29 -1.29 10.40 -14.53
N ALA A 30 -1.64 9.90 -13.34
CA ALA A 30 -2.80 9.05 -13.08
C ALA A 30 -4.01 9.88 -12.62
N HIS A 31 -5.19 9.30 -12.76
CA HIS A 31 -6.42 9.85 -12.18
C HIS A 31 -6.50 9.52 -10.69
N LEU A 32 -6.82 10.51 -9.85
CA LEU A 32 -7.10 10.32 -8.43
C LEU A 32 -8.61 10.31 -8.20
N GLN A 33 -9.16 9.16 -7.81
CA GLN A 33 -10.55 9.02 -7.43
C GLN A 33 -10.69 9.04 -5.91
N MET A 34 -11.30 10.09 -5.37
CA MET A 34 -11.67 10.16 -3.95
C MET A 34 -13.00 9.48 -3.72
N VAL A 35 -13.15 8.77 -2.60
CA VAL A 35 -14.41 8.18 -2.19
C VAL A 35 -14.68 8.47 -0.71
N HIS A 36 -15.86 9.01 -0.42
CA HIS A 36 -16.38 9.16 0.92
C HIS A 36 -17.62 8.31 1.10
N VAL A 37 -17.70 7.59 2.23
CA VAL A 37 -18.89 6.81 2.57
C VAL A 37 -19.62 7.55 3.67
N ILE A 38 -20.84 7.99 3.35
CA ILE A 38 -21.68 8.73 4.29
C ILE A 38 -22.23 7.84 5.40
N ALA A 39 -22.28 8.39 6.61
CA ALA A 39 -23.00 7.80 7.72
C ALA A 39 -24.53 7.90 7.48
N GLN A 40 -25.30 7.12 8.25
CA GLN A 40 -26.75 7.01 8.07
C GLN A 40 -27.50 8.36 8.19
N ASP A 41 -26.94 9.28 8.98
CA ASP A 41 -27.52 10.62 9.26
C ASP A 41 -26.76 11.75 8.52
N GLU A 42 -25.82 11.43 7.63
CA GLU A 42 -25.02 12.42 6.91
C GLU A 42 -25.72 12.83 5.60
N ASP A 43 -25.77 14.15 5.35
CA ASP A 43 -26.35 14.70 4.13
C ASP A 43 -25.41 14.49 2.93
N GLU A 44 -25.90 13.83 1.88
CA GLU A 44 -25.11 13.52 0.67
C GLU A 44 -24.65 14.80 -0.06
N ALA A 45 -25.47 15.84 -0.08
CA ALA A 45 -25.12 17.09 -0.76
C ALA A 45 -24.02 17.83 0.00
N GLU A 46 -24.04 17.78 1.35
CA GLU A 46 -22.99 18.33 2.19
C GLU A 46 -21.67 17.53 2.00
N ALA A 47 -21.74 16.20 1.98
CA ALA A 47 -20.58 15.35 1.73
C ALA A 47 -19.95 15.61 0.35
N LYS A 48 -20.75 15.75 -0.70
CA LYS A 48 -20.28 16.14 -2.04
C LYS A 48 -19.58 17.49 -2.03
N SER A 49 -20.18 18.48 -1.40
CA SER A 49 -19.61 19.83 -1.30
C SER A 49 -18.27 19.82 -0.58
N LYS A 50 -18.13 19.03 0.51
CA LYS A 50 -16.84 18.85 1.21
C LYS A 50 -15.79 18.19 0.31
N LEU A 51 -16.15 17.15 -0.44
CA LEU A 51 -15.22 16.49 -1.37
C LEU A 51 -14.78 17.41 -2.51
N GLU A 52 -15.69 18.22 -3.05
CA GLU A 52 -15.37 19.22 -4.08
C GLU A 52 -14.39 20.27 -3.54
N ALA A 53 -14.59 20.74 -2.30
CA ALA A 53 -13.66 21.66 -1.64
C ALA A 53 -12.28 21.03 -1.46
N VAL A 54 -12.20 19.75 -1.09
CA VAL A 54 -10.94 18.99 -1.01
C VAL A 54 -10.28 18.89 -2.39
N ALA A 55 -11.03 18.55 -3.45
CA ALA A 55 -10.52 18.47 -4.82
C ALA A 55 -9.91 19.80 -5.28
N LEU A 56 -10.61 20.91 -5.03
CA LEU A 56 -10.09 22.26 -5.35
C LEU A 56 -8.84 22.59 -4.53
N GLY A 57 -8.79 22.19 -3.27
CA GLY A 57 -7.60 22.33 -2.43
C GLY A 57 -6.39 21.58 -2.97
N LEU A 58 -6.59 20.33 -3.41
CA LEU A 58 -5.55 19.53 -4.04
C LEU A 58 -5.06 20.16 -5.35
N GLN A 59 -5.96 20.60 -6.22
CA GLN A 59 -5.57 21.24 -7.48
C GLN A 59 -4.78 22.53 -7.24
N LYS A 60 -5.12 23.30 -6.20
CA LYS A 60 -4.32 24.50 -5.80
C LYS A 60 -2.92 24.12 -5.31
N SER A 61 -2.80 23.03 -4.56
CA SER A 61 -1.53 22.61 -3.94
C SER A 61 -0.62 21.87 -4.91
N PHE A 62 -1.18 20.99 -5.75
CA PHE A 62 -0.44 20.10 -6.65
C PHE A 62 -0.41 20.57 -8.11
N GLY A 63 -1.20 21.59 -8.45
CA GLY A 63 -1.31 22.15 -9.80
C GLY A 63 -2.51 21.61 -10.57
N SER A 64 -2.92 22.35 -11.61
CA SER A 64 -4.08 22.01 -12.45
C SER A 64 -3.90 20.74 -13.30
N SER A 65 -2.69 20.19 -13.37
CA SER A 65 -2.41 18.91 -14.03
C SER A 65 -2.86 17.69 -13.22
N LEU A 66 -3.20 17.87 -11.93
CA LEU A 66 -3.77 16.78 -11.14
C LEU A 66 -5.22 16.53 -11.56
N HIS A 67 -5.47 15.40 -12.20
CA HIS A 67 -6.81 14.95 -12.54
C HIS A 67 -7.42 14.21 -11.36
N CYS A 68 -8.45 14.79 -10.73
CA CYS A 68 -9.14 14.15 -9.62
C CYS A 68 -10.65 14.18 -9.80
N GLY A 69 -11.29 13.09 -9.40
CA GLY A 69 -12.72 12.91 -9.27
C GLY A 69 -13.10 12.56 -7.84
N SER A 70 -14.39 12.64 -7.55
CA SER A 70 -14.92 12.25 -6.25
C SER A 70 -16.26 11.57 -6.37
N SER A 71 -16.55 10.65 -5.47
CA SER A 71 -17.84 10.00 -5.33
C SER A 71 -18.21 9.84 -3.87
N VAL A 72 -19.53 9.83 -3.61
CA VAL A 72 -20.10 9.51 -2.31
C VAL A 72 -20.70 8.13 -2.40
N GLY A 73 -20.32 7.24 -1.49
CA GLY A 73 -20.86 5.89 -1.35
C GLY A 73 -21.78 5.78 -0.13
N GLN A 74 -22.57 4.72 -0.08
CA GLN A 74 -23.40 4.36 1.07
C GLN A 74 -23.04 2.96 1.55
N GLY A 75 -23.34 2.65 2.80
CA GLY A 75 -23.08 1.34 3.39
C GLY A 75 -21.66 1.17 3.90
N SER A 76 -20.94 0.13 3.49
CA SER A 76 -19.56 -0.09 3.93
C SER A 76 -18.55 0.48 2.94
N LEU A 77 -17.36 0.84 3.46
CA LEU A 77 -16.26 1.29 2.59
C LEU A 77 -15.86 0.19 1.57
N VAL A 78 -15.95 -1.07 1.95
CA VAL A 78 -15.62 -2.18 1.05
C VAL A 78 -16.60 -2.25 -0.11
N ASP A 79 -17.90 -2.07 0.14
CA ASP A 79 -18.92 -2.09 -0.91
C ASP A 79 -18.74 -0.91 -1.88
N ALA A 80 -18.50 0.29 -1.35
CA ALA A 80 -18.23 1.46 -2.16
C ALA A 80 -16.96 1.33 -3.02
N LEU A 81 -15.91 0.74 -2.46
CA LEU A 81 -14.68 0.44 -3.21
C LEU A 81 -14.90 -0.63 -4.28
N GLN A 82 -15.74 -1.63 -4.01
CA GLN A 82 -16.08 -2.66 -5.00
C GLN A 82 -16.83 -2.04 -6.20
N GLU A 83 -17.82 -1.17 -5.96
CA GLU A 83 -18.53 -0.46 -7.03
C GLU A 83 -17.57 0.36 -7.92
N ILE A 84 -16.61 1.06 -7.31
CA ILE A 84 -15.59 1.80 -8.07
C ILE A 84 -14.68 0.84 -8.84
N THR A 85 -14.31 -0.29 -8.25
CA THR A 85 -13.45 -1.29 -8.88
C THR A 85 -14.11 -1.87 -10.13
N ASP A 86 -15.40 -2.17 -10.06
CA ASP A 86 -16.16 -2.76 -11.15
C ASP A 86 -16.29 -1.79 -12.35
N VAL A 87 -16.31 -0.48 -12.10
CA VAL A 87 -16.50 0.54 -13.14
C VAL A 87 -15.18 1.11 -13.65
N GLN A 88 -14.22 1.43 -12.76
CA GLN A 88 -13.03 2.20 -13.10
C GLN A 88 -11.75 1.37 -13.15
N GLN A 89 -11.77 0.14 -12.63
CA GLN A 89 -10.62 -0.77 -12.57
C GLN A 89 -9.34 -0.06 -12.06
N PRO A 90 -9.34 0.48 -10.84
CA PRO A 90 -8.20 1.19 -10.31
C PRO A 90 -7.01 0.25 -10.06
N ASP A 91 -5.81 0.81 -10.10
CA ASP A 91 -4.57 0.06 -9.93
C ASP A 91 -4.19 -0.13 -8.45
N VAL A 92 -4.53 0.84 -7.59
CA VAL A 92 -4.15 0.82 -6.18
C VAL A 92 -5.11 1.64 -5.32
N ILE A 93 -5.35 1.17 -4.10
CA ILE A 93 -6.05 1.92 -3.05
C ILE A 93 -4.99 2.54 -2.13
N VAL A 94 -5.07 3.85 -1.86
CA VAL A 94 -4.20 4.55 -0.91
C VAL A 94 -5.03 5.03 0.27
N MET A 95 -4.75 4.54 1.47
CA MET A 95 -5.55 4.87 2.64
C MET A 95 -4.72 4.96 3.93
N GLY A 96 -5.25 5.65 4.93
CA GLY A 96 -4.60 5.80 6.23
C GLY A 96 -4.73 4.57 7.11
N THR A 97 -3.91 4.48 8.15
CA THR A 97 -3.97 3.38 9.13
C THR A 97 -5.19 3.44 10.03
N LYS A 98 -5.76 4.64 10.29
CA LYS A 98 -6.91 4.86 11.17
C LYS A 98 -7.92 5.76 10.50
N GLY A 99 -9.20 5.61 10.87
CA GLY A 99 -10.23 6.61 10.64
C GLY A 99 -10.39 7.54 11.85
N ALA A 100 -11.43 8.36 11.87
CA ALA A 100 -11.71 9.43 12.86
C ALA A 100 -11.81 9.00 14.36
N SER A 101 -11.64 7.72 14.70
CA SER A 101 -11.88 7.18 16.07
C SER A 101 -10.77 7.43 17.12
N GLY A 102 -9.69 8.12 16.78
CA GLY A 102 -8.81 8.82 17.76
C GLY A 102 -8.12 8.07 18.90
N LEU A 103 -7.88 6.76 18.83
CA LEU A 103 -7.18 6.02 19.88
C LEU A 103 -5.67 6.25 19.84
N LYS A 104 -5.06 6.54 21.01
CA LYS A 104 -3.64 6.91 21.22
C LYS A 104 -2.58 5.81 20.92
N ARG A 105 -2.95 4.61 20.48
CA ARG A 105 -2.02 3.56 20.03
C ARG A 105 -2.05 3.47 18.50
N ILE A 106 -0.91 3.16 17.90
CA ILE A 106 -0.83 2.82 16.46
C ILE A 106 -1.64 1.52 16.27
N LEU A 107 -2.96 1.69 16.07
CA LEU A 107 -3.87 0.60 15.77
C LEU A 107 -4.40 0.82 14.37
N ILE A 108 -4.29 -0.20 13.55
CA ILE A 108 -4.95 -0.19 12.25
C ILE A 108 -6.46 -0.09 12.46
N GLY A 109 -7.14 0.81 11.76
CA GLY A 109 -8.60 0.95 11.83
C GLY A 109 -9.32 -0.26 11.23
N SER A 110 -10.53 -0.53 11.72
CA SER A 110 -11.36 -1.62 11.22
C SER A 110 -11.59 -1.53 9.70
N ASN A 111 -11.78 -0.32 9.17
CA ASN A 111 -11.94 -0.10 7.73
C ASN A 111 -10.71 -0.55 6.95
N THR A 112 -9.50 -0.20 7.39
CA THR A 112 -8.25 -0.59 6.72
C THR A 112 -8.06 -2.11 6.78
N VAL A 113 -8.32 -2.74 7.94
CA VAL A 113 -8.29 -4.21 8.07
C VAL A 113 -9.29 -4.88 7.13
N ASN A 114 -10.52 -4.36 7.04
CA ASN A 114 -11.55 -4.91 6.18
C ASN A 114 -11.22 -4.74 4.70
N VAL A 115 -10.70 -3.58 4.30
CA VAL A 115 -10.27 -3.35 2.92
C VAL A 115 -9.15 -4.33 2.54
N ILE A 116 -8.07 -4.43 3.34
CA ILE A 116 -6.98 -5.40 3.09
C ILE A 116 -7.51 -6.84 3.01
N ALA A 117 -8.51 -7.19 3.81
CA ALA A 117 -9.02 -8.56 3.87
C ALA A 117 -9.93 -8.94 2.69
N LYS A 118 -10.63 -7.97 2.10
CA LYS A 118 -11.74 -8.21 1.16
C LYS A 118 -11.47 -7.72 -0.26
N THR A 119 -10.54 -6.77 -0.46
CA THR A 119 -10.16 -6.35 -1.80
C THR A 119 -9.17 -7.31 -2.44
N LYS A 120 -9.13 -7.31 -3.77
CA LYS A 120 -8.07 -7.94 -4.57
C LYS A 120 -7.03 -6.92 -5.06
N LEU A 121 -7.34 -5.63 -4.95
CA LEU A 121 -6.44 -4.56 -5.37
C LEU A 121 -5.28 -4.40 -4.39
N PRO A 122 -4.10 -3.99 -4.86
CA PRO A 122 -3.04 -3.50 -4.01
C PRO A 122 -3.52 -2.38 -3.08
N VAL A 123 -3.12 -2.42 -1.81
CA VAL A 123 -3.49 -1.40 -0.80
C VAL A 123 -2.23 -0.78 -0.22
N LEU A 124 -2.03 0.51 -0.47
CA LEU A 124 -0.96 1.29 0.14
C LEU A 124 -1.48 1.95 1.43
N VAL A 125 -1.04 1.45 2.56
CA VAL A 125 -1.43 1.92 3.89
C VAL A 125 -0.43 2.96 4.37
N ILE A 126 -0.92 4.16 4.67
CA ILE A 126 -0.11 5.31 5.09
C ILE A 126 -0.25 5.53 6.60
N PRO A 127 0.83 5.35 7.39
CA PRO A 127 0.84 5.70 8.79
C PRO A 127 0.67 7.20 9.02
N GLU A 128 0.06 7.57 10.15
CA GLU A 128 -0.17 8.97 10.54
C GLU A 128 1.12 9.81 10.56
N VAL A 129 2.23 9.19 10.95
CA VAL A 129 3.55 9.85 11.06
C VAL A 129 4.33 9.90 9.74
N ALA A 130 3.93 9.13 8.73
CA ALA A 130 4.58 9.14 7.42
C ALA A 130 4.30 10.46 6.70
N ARG A 131 5.32 10.97 5.99
CA ARG A 131 5.19 12.14 5.13
C ARG A 131 5.71 11.78 3.76
N PHE A 132 5.01 12.25 2.73
CA PHE A 132 5.36 11.92 1.36
C PHE A 132 6.77 12.40 1.01
N GLU A 133 7.14 13.58 1.48
CA GLU A 133 8.47 14.15 1.27
C GLU A 133 9.56 13.19 1.76
N ASN A 134 9.34 12.53 2.89
CA ASN A 134 10.29 11.56 3.44
C ASN A 134 10.35 10.27 2.60
N PHE A 135 9.23 9.86 2.00
CA PHE A 135 9.14 8.69 1.14
C PHE A 135 9.88 8.85 -0.19
N MET A 136 9.95 10.09 -0.71
CA MET A 136 10.59 10.40 -2.01
C MET A 136 12.00 10.98 -1.86
N MET A 137 12.50 11.15 -0.63
CA MET A 137 13.80 11.77 -0.40
C MET A 137 14.95 10.82 -0.74
N LYS A 138 16.05 11.42 -1.22
CA LYS A 138 17.35 10.75 -1.29
C LYS A 138 17.74 10.23 0.09
N GLY A 139 18.02 8.92 0.19
CA GLY A 139 18.33 8.26 1.46
C GLY A 139 17.14 7.54 2.13
N LYS A 140 15.94 7.59 1.53
CA LYS A 140 14.73 6.80 1.88
C LYS A 140 14.16 6.10 0.66
N ASN A 141 15.02 5.64 -0.21
CA ASN A 141 14.69 5.10 -1.53
C ASN A 141 14.70 3.57 -1.59
N ARG A 142 14.93 2.89 -0.47
CA ARG A 142 14.85 1.43 -0.40
C ARG A 142 13.41 0.99 -0.19
N ILE A 143 12.98 0.04 -1.02
CA ILE A 143 11.74 -0.71 -0.85
C ILE A 143 12.11 -2.11 -0.37
N VAL A 144 11.50 -2.56 0.72
CA VAL A 144 11.66 -3.92 1.23
C VAL A 144 10.45 -4.74 0.80
N LEU A 145 10.64 -5.69 -0.10
CA LEU A 145 9.63 -6.71 -0.42
C LEU A 145 9.86 -7.92 0.50
N ALA A 146 9.04 -8.03 1.54
CA ALA A 146 9.08 -9.16 2.46
C ALA A 146 8.22 -10.31 1.93
N THR A 147 8.83 -11.48 1.71
CA THR A 147 8.17 -12.65 1.12
C THR A 147 8.71 -13.95 1.69
N ASP A 148 7.88 -14.99 1.67
CA ASP A 148 8.24 -16.38 1.98
C ASP A 148 8.88 -17.11 0.80
N LEU A 149 8.94 -16.47 -0.36
CA LEU A 149 9.44 -17.03 -1.62
C LEU A 149 8.63 -18.24 -2.12
N ASP A 150 7.37 -18.34 -1.78
CA ASP A 150 6.47 -19.27 -2.46
C ASP A 150 6.03 -18.66 -3.80
N ALA A 151 5.82 -19.50 -4.80
CA ALA A 151 5.46 -19.05 -6.14
C ALA A 151 4.19 -18.21 -6.13
N LEU A 152 4.17 -17.16 -6.95
CA LEU A 152 3.00 -16.31 -7.11
C LEU A 152 2.01 -16.93 -8.10
N GLU A 153 0.74 -16.76 -7.82
CA GLU A 153 -0.35 -17.12 -8.75
C GLU A 153 -0.47 -16.07 -9.86
N ASP A 154 -0.15 -14.80 -9.54
CA ASP A 154 -0.21 -13.65 -10.45
C ASP A 154 0.89 -12.63 -10.13
N GLU A 155 1.59 -12.17 -11.15
CA GLU A 155 2.65 -11.17 -11.05
C GLU A 155 2.16 -9.73 -11.20
N ASP A 156 0.88 -9.49 -11.56
CA ASP A 156 0.35 -8.15 -11.83
C ASP A 156 0.48 -7.21 -10.62
N SER A 157 0.29 -7.73 -9.42
CA SER A 157 0.51 -6.96 -8.19
C SER A 157 1.96 -6.47 -8.04
N LEU A 158 2.95 -7.23 -8.53
CA LEU A 158 4.36 -6.82 -8.51
C LEU A 158 4.66 -5.73 -9.56
N LEU A 159 3.92 -5.70 -10.66
CA LEU A 159 4.02 -4.61 -11.63
C LEU A 159 3.58 -3.29 -11.01
N ILE A 160 2.55 -3.29 -10.16
CA ILE A 160 2.16 -2.10 -9.39
C ILE A 160 3.25 -1.68 -8.40
N LEU A 161 3.90 -2.62 -7.72
CA LEU A 161 5.06 -2.31 -6.88
C LEU A 161 6.18 -1.66 -7.69
N LYS A 162 6.49 -2.19 -8.89
CA LYS A 162 7.49 -1.62 -9.79
C LYS A 162 7.12 -0.19 -10.22
N GLU A 163 5.88 0.04 -10.61
CA GLU A 163 5.40 1.38 -10.97
C GLU A 163 5.49 2.37 -9.82
N ILE A 164 5.12 1.96 -8.60
CA ILE A 164 5.27 2.79 -7.39
C ILE A 164 6.76 3.08 -7.13
N ALA A 165 7.62 2.08 -7.27
CA ALA A 165 9.06 2.24 -7.10
C ALA A 165 9.63 3.28 -8.08
N LEU A 166 9.21 3.28 -9.34
CA LEU A 166 9.65 4.23 -10.36
C LEU A 166 9.22 5.69 -10.07
N LEU A 167 8.30 5.93 -9.12
CA LEU A 167 7.99 7.28 -8.64
C LEU A 167 9.04 7.82 -7.66
N ILE A 168 9.91 6.96 -7.13
CA ILE A 168 10.96 7.28 -6.16
C ILE A 168 12.25 7.66 -6.89
N ILE A 169 13.04 8.56 -6.33
CA ILE A 169 14.34 8.95 -6.89
C ILE A 169 15.38 7.85 -6.57
N GLU A 170 16.03 7.31 -7.61
CA GLU A 170 17.03 6.25 -7.49
C GLU A 170 16.51 5.04 -6.67
N PRO A 171 15.39 4.42 -7.05
CA PRO A 171 14.76 3.39 -6.24
C PRO A 171 15.62 2.14 -6.15
N LYS A 172 15.54 1.47 -4.98
CA LYS A 172 16.21 0.18 -4.75
C LYS A 172 15.19 -0.79 -4.16
N VAL A 173 15.06 -1.96 -4.75
CA VAL A 173 14.19 -3.02 -4.24
C VAL A 173 15.03 -4.12 -3.62
N ARG A 174 14.75 -4.47 -2.37
CA ARG A 174 15.35 -5.62 -1.71
C ARG A 174 14.31 -6.67 -1.36
N VAL A 175 14.47 -7.84 -1.94
CA VAL A 175 13.68 -9.02 -1.61
C VAL A 175 14.21 -9.62 -0.31
N VAL A 176 13.42 -9.57 0.76
CA VAL A 176 13.80 -10.03 2.10
C VAL A 176 12.99 -11.28 2.45
N SER A 177 13.68 -12.36 2.80
CA SER A 177 13.09 -13.58 3.34
C SER A 177 13.55 -13.83 4.77
N VAL A 178 12.63 -14.19 5.66
CA VAL A 178 12.92 -14.56 7.05
C VAL A 178 12.80 -16.08 7.18
N ARG A 179 13.80 -16.71 7.79
CA ARG A 179 13.82 -18.17 7.98
C ARG A 179 14.64 -18.57 9.22
N PRO A 180 14.40 -19.77 9.79
CA PRO A 180 15.23 -20.29 10.89
C PRO A 180 16.68 -20.46 10.46
N LYS A 181 17.61 -20.40 11.43
CA LYS A 181 19.03 -20.74 11.19
C LYS A 181 19.14 -22.20 10.70
N ASN A 182 20.15 -22.45 9.87
CA ASN A 182 20.46 -23.77 9.32
C ASN A 182 19.38 -24.36 8.38
N THR A 183 18.53 -23.51 7.82
CA THR A 183 17.62 -23.90 6.73
C THR A 183 18.11 -23.30 5.43
N ASP A 184 18.34 -24.14 4.43
CA ASP A 184 18.64 -23.68 3.07
C ASP A 184 17.35 -23.46 2.27
N LEU A 185 17.39 -22.52 1.35
CA LEU A 185 16.32 -22.41 0.36
C LEU A 185 16.38 -23.63 -0.57
N ASP A 186 15.25 -24.27 -0.75
CA ASP A 186 15.12 -25.28 -1.79
C ASP A 186 15.27 -24.69 -3.19
N TYR A 187 15.29 -25.55 -4.20
CA TYR A 187 15.49 -25.13 -5.58
C TYR A 187 14.38 -24.19 -6.06
N LEU A 188 13.10 -24.51 -5.76
CA LEU A 188 11.95 -23.71 -6.20
C LEU A 188 11.99 -22.30 -5.62
N LYS A 189 12.25 -22.16 -4.31
CA LYS A 189 12.38 -20.84 -3.67
C LYS A 189 13.57 -20.02 -4.19
N ARG A 190 14.64 -20.68 -4.61
CA ARG A 190 15.77 -19.98 -5.29
C ARG A 190 15.38 -19.48 -6.68
N MET A 191 14.60 -20.27 -7.42
CA MET A 191 14.07 -19.87 -8.73
C MET A 191 13.11 -18.69 -8.59
N GLU A 192 12.13 -18.79 -7.67
CA GLU A 192 11.17 -17.73 -7.39
C GLU A 192 11.85 -16.42 -7.02
N ARG A 193 12.83 -16.46 -6.10
CA ARG A 193 13.60 -15.28 -5.74
C ARG A 193 14.31 -14.63 -6.94
N SER A 194 14.78 -15.43 -7.87
CA SER A 194 15.44 -14.91 -9.09
C SER A 194 14.41 -14.31 -10.05
N ALA A 195 13.22 -14.92 -10.16
CA ALA A 195 12.11 -14.38 -10.94
C ALA A 195 11.65 -13.02 -10.38
N LEU A 196 11.43 -12.93 -9.06
CA LEU A 196 11.07 -11.68 -8.40
C LEU A 196 12.09 -10.55 -8.66
N LEU A 197 13.39 -10.84 -8.60
CA LEU A 197 14.41 -9.84 -8.89
C LEU A 197 14.40 -9.42 -10.37
N SER A 198 14.07 -10.34 -11.29
CA SER A 198 14.04 -10.03 -12.72
C SER A 198 12.93 -9.06 -13.12
N ILE A 199 11.84 -9.01 -12.37
CA ILE A 199 10.72 -8.07 -12.59
C ILE A 199 11.21 -6.61 -12.49
N PHE A 200 12.12 -6.33 -11.56
CA PHE A 200 12.63 -4.97 -11.32
C PHE A 200 13.75 -4.56 -12.27
N ASN A 201 14.58 -5.51 -12.68
CA ASN A 201 15.71 -5.24 -13.59
C ASN A 201 15.25 -5.01 -15.05
N PRO A 202 15.96 -4.19 -15.85
CA PRO A 202 17.13 -3.39 -15.47
C PRO A 202 16.78 -2.01 -14.89
N GLU A 203 15.50 -1.60 -14.81
CA GLU A 203 15.09 -0.22 -14.51
C GLU A 203 15.31 0.15 -13.04
N ILE A 204 15.28 -0.85 -12.14
CA ILE A 204 15.41 -0.65 -10.70
C ILE A 204 16.53 -1.57 -10.17
N GLU A 205 17.48 -0.97 -9.44
CA GLU A 205 18.49 -1.76 -8.71
C GLU A 205 17.79 -2.69 -7.73
N SER A 206 17.96 -4.01 -7.90
CA SER A 206 17.34 -5.00 -7.03
C SER A 206 18.36 -6.00 -6.49
N ASP A 207 18.22 -6.32 -5.22
CA ASP A 207 19.06 -7.29 -4.51
C ASP A 207 18.23 -8.10 -3.49
N ARG A 208 18.89 -8.92 -2.72
CA ARG A 208 18.26 -9.85 -1.78
C ARG A 208 18.94 -9.87 -0.43
N ALA A 209 18.13 -10.13 0.61
CA ALA A 209 18.63 -10.42 1.94
C ALA A 209 17.90 -11.63 2.55
N THR A 210 18.61 -12.37 3.40
CA THR A 210 18.01 -13.41 4.22
C THR A 210 18.23 -13.05 5.68
N VAL A 211 17.17 -13.03 6.45
CA VAL A 211 17.20 -12.79 7.89
C VAL A 211 16.96 -14.11 8.61
N PHE A 212 17.85 -14.44 9.53
CA PHE A 212 17.71 -15.65 10.33
C PHE A 212 16.96 -15.36 11.62
N SER A 213 15.68 -15.74 11.67
CA SER A 213 14.83 -15.64 12.85
C SER A 213 13.81 -16.77 12.84
N ARG A 214 13.35 -17.19 14.03
CA ARG A 214 12.21 -18.11 14.18
C ARG A 214 10.87 -17.39 14.07
N ASP A 215 10.87 -16.10 14.38
CA ASP A 215 9.71 -15.23 14.28
C ASP A 215 9.87 -14.30 13.08
N VAL A 216 8.88 -14.31 12.17
CA VAL A 216 8.92 -13.55 10.93
C VAL A 216 8.90 -12.05 11.20
N MET A 217 8.02 -11.60 12.10
CA MET A 217 7.86 -10.18 12.40
C MET A 217 9.09 -9.64 13.14
N ALA A 218 9.63 -10.39 14.09
CA ALA A 218 10.88 -10.02 14.74
C ALA A 218 12.05 -9.92 13.74
N GLY A 219 12.10 -10.82 12.76
CA GLY A 219 13.09 -10.80 11.70
C GLY A 219 12.97 -9.58 10.79
N ILE A 220 11.74 -9.26 10.34
CA ILE A 220 11.49 -8.07 9.52
C ILE A 220 11.83 -6.81 10.31
N ASN A 221 11.34 -6.67 11.55
CA ASN A 221 11.62 -5.50 12.38
C ASN A 221 13.12 -5.32 12.67
N PHE A 222 13.85 -6.41 12.91
CA PHE A 222 15.32 -6.36 13.04
C PHE A 222 15.93 -5.80 11.75
N TYR A 223 15.54 -6.32 10.58
CA TYR A 223 16.05 -5.86 9.31
C TYR A 223 15.79 -4.37 9.08
N LEU A 224 14.57 -3.89 9.33
CA LEU A 224 14.17 -2.49 9.16
C LEU A 224 14.94 -1.55 10.11
N ASN A 225 15.24 -2.00 11.32
CA ASN A 225 16.02 -1.22 12.28
C ASN A 225 17.47 -1.02 11.84
N GLU A 226 18.05 -2.01 11.18
CA GLU A 226 19.41 -1.93 10.63
C GLU A 226 19.47 -1.16 9.29
N HIS A 227 18.35 -1.06 8.57
CA HIS A 227 18.28 -0.44 7.24
C HIS A 227 17.38 0.79 7.26
N ARG A 228 17.88 1.89 7.85
CA ARG A 228 17.18 3.15 8.06
C ARG A 228 16.87 3.91 6.75
N ASP A 229 17.45 3.50 5.63
CA ASP A 229 17.18 3.98 4.29
C ASP A 229 15.89 3.36 3.66
N THR A 230 15.21 2.48 4.39
CA THR A 230 13.92 1.94 3.96
C THR A 230 12.84 3.03 4.01
N GLY A 231 12.15 3.23 2.88
CA GLY A 231 11.05 4.18 2.74
C GLY A 231 9.69 3.51 2.59
N LEU A 232 9.66 2.26 2.10
CA LEU A 232 8.44 1.48 1.86
C LEU A 232 8.66 0.02 2.22
N ILE A 233 7.65 -0.61 2.81
CA ILE A 233 7.56 -2.06 2.98
C ILE A 233 6.48 -2.56 2.03
N ALA A 234 6.75 -3.64 1.29
CA ALA A 234 5.77 -4.37 0.52
C ALA A 234 5.64 -5.79 1.06
N MET A 235 4.43 -6.30 1.18
CA MET A 235 4.12 -7.65 1.63
C MET A 235 3.04 -8.27 0.74
N ILE A 236 3.12 -9.59 0.53
CA ILE A 236 2.16 -10.33 -0.29
C ILE A 236 1.13 -11.00 0.63
N ALA A 237 -0.14 -10.66 0.46
CA ALA A 237 -1.27 -11.31 1.12
C ALA A 237 -1.80 -12.42 0.22
N ARG A 238 -1.79 -13.67 0.72
CA ARG A 238 -2.25 -14.85 -0.03
C ARG A 238 -3.57 -15.35 0.51
N ASP A 239 -4.45 -15.79 -0.41
CA ASP A 239 -5.74 -16.40 -0.04
C ASP A 239 -5.63 -17.89 0.28
N SER A 240 -4.50 -18.53 -0.01
CA SER A 240 -4.27 -19.95 0.19
C SER A 240 -4.21 -20.31 1.68
N GLY A 241 -5.38 -20.49 2.33
CA GLY A 241 -5.58 -21.28 3.57
C GLY A 241 -4.66 -21.04 4.79
N HIS A 242 -3.54 -20.39 4.63
CA HIS A 242 -2.61 -20.06 5.68
C HIS A 242 -3.00 -18.73 6.34
N LEU A 243 -3.82 -18.80 7.37
CA LEU A 243 -4.16 -17.70 8.31
C LEU A 243 -2.95 -16.87 8.75
N ILE A 244 -1.75 -17.41 8.62
CA ILE A 244 -0.48 -16.86 9.06
C ILE A 244 -0.08 -15.61 8.25
N GLN A 245 -0.28 -15.58 6.93
CA GLN A 245 0.21 -14.47 6.10
C GLN A 245 -0.67 -13.22 6.20
N LYS A 246 -2.00 -13.37 6.20
CA LYS A 246 -2.92 -12.25 6.48
C LYS A 246 -2.70 -11.67 7.88
N HIS A 247 -2.27 -12.51 8.84
CA HIS A 247 -1.91 -12.06 10.19
C HIS A 247 -0.67 -11.15 10.18
N TYR A 248 0.42 -11.54 9.52
CA TYR A 248 1.64 -10.74 9.46
C TYR A 248 1.45 -9.40 8.76
N THR A 249 0.68 -9.37 7.68
CA THR A 249 0.35 -8.12 6.98
C THR A 249 -0.44 -7.17 7.88
N ARG A 250 -1.43 -7.68 8.64
CA ARG A 250 -2.19 -6.89 9.61
C ARG A 250 -1.33 -6.43 10.78
N GLU A 251 -0.47 -7.30 11.28
CA GLU A 251 0.46 -6.98 12.36
C GLU A 251 1.45 -5.89 11.92
N MET A 252 2.04 -6.01 10.72
CA MET A 252 2.91 -4.98 10.17
C MET A 252 2.19 -3.65 10.02
N ALA A 253 0.99 -3.62 9.43
CA ALA A 253 0.20 -2.42 9.27
C ALA A 253 -0.14 -1.73 10.62
N SER A 254 -0.19 -2.51 11.71
CA SER A 254 -0.48 -1.99 13.06
C SER A 254 0.74 -1.41 13.77
N HIS A 255 1.95 -1.76 13.35
CA HIS A 255 3.17 -1.42 14.09
C HIS A 255 4.21 -0.64 13.27
N THR A 256 4.04 -0.52 11.96
CA THR A 256 5.00 0.19 11.11
C THR A 256 4.82 1.71 11.17
N HIS A 257 5.95 2.41 11.13
CA HIS A 257 6.00 3.86 10.90
C HIS A 257 6.26 4.19 9.42
N LEU A 258 6.47 3.17 8.59
CA LEU A 258 6.71 3.27 7.17
C LEU A 258 5.42 2.98 6.39
N PRO A 259 5.20 3.58 5.22
CA PRO A 259 4.18 3.14 4.29
C PRO A 259 4.27 1.63 4.04
N LEU A 260 3.13 0.96 4.02
CA LEU A 260 3.03 -0.48 3.77
C LEU A 260 2.18 -0.73 2.53
N LEU A 261 2.76 -1.31 1.50
CA LEU A 261 2.04 -1.81 0.34
C LEU A 261 1.67 -3.29 0.55
N VAL A 262 0.38 -3.55 0.59
CA VAL A 262 -0.16 -4.91 0.60
C VAL A 262 -0.50 -5.30 -0.82
N LEU A 263 0.20 -6.30 -1.33
CA LEU A 263 -0.06 -6.93 -2.63
C LEU A 263 -0.93 -8.16 -2.42
N HIS A 264 -1.85 -8.42 -3.33
CA HIS A 264 -2.72 -9.58 -3.27
C HIS A 264 -2.32 -10.59 -4.34
N ASP A 265 -2.02 -11.81 -3.89
CA ASP A 265 -1.75 -12.95 -4.77
C ASP A 265 -3.08 -13.69 -4.99
N VAL A 266 -3.75 -13.36 -6.07
CA VAL A 266 -5.08 -13.87 -6.40
C VAL A 266 -5.07 -14.53 -7.76
N LYS A 267 -5.73 -15.68 -7.88
CA LYS A 267 -5.93 -16.31 -9.18
C LYS A 267 -6.71 -15.39 -10.11
N THR A 268 -6.11 -15.04 -11.23
CA THR A 268 -6.84 -14.44 -12.33
C THR A 268 -7.77 -15.52 -12.89
N THR A 269 -9.09 -15.33 -12.76
CA THR A 269 -10.11 -16.24 -13.33
C THR A 269 -10.33 -15.94 -14.78
#